data_7fb16177e05fe125a8c31af117b7d6d9
#
_entry.id   7fb16177e05fe125a8c31af117b7d6d9
#
_cell.length_a   1.000
_cell.length_b   1.000
_cell.length_c   1.000
_cell.angle_alpha   90.00
_cell.angle_beta   90.00
_cell.angle_gamma   90.00
#
_symmetry.space_group_name_H-M   'P 1'
#
loop_
_entity.id
_entity.type
_entity.pdbx_description
1 polymer ?
#
loop_
_entity_poly.entity_id
_entity_poly.type
_entity_poly.pdbx_seq_one_letter_code
_entity_poly.pdbx_strand_id
1 'polypeptide(L)'
;MLELSRACDWEGMLVELRRAFEVETSGDALIPSVRAPDTADVVSRFRECFVLDVLGSELSEAYAWLEHVNRELETLVSRLRLSGFTLPREFKSFREDPLAHLKKKIFIYVYDYARGKLGAKELVRKCASAAYTSLRTNMRSAYQVWGFVAILNRLAQRGFGVHYPEHRYLTIDRAGKQRLGHIPPNVVLFSVSRGFLSFFYEAPRPLAWEDSSDLQVVWSFYTVLRPDLLIYSGKVMDIVDLSSNPPVRRPDALVEFKELADWYERSRDLKSYLRKAPLTAEEWRSKWLEGLYVGLADALGVRRSELRERVKEGTGLRVKEYKLVELYVTMYRPRRAFLIARTAVPREVRSELESYGIEVVDGVGFDVEKLEPVVDAVESLSSFAGADVVSVELPVETVKRLAEYAEKVGALDLAEAVDRLLSAVLPRGLRIVGADSRGRLTWAGEG
;
A
#
# COMPACT_ATOMS: atom_id res chain seq x y z
N MET A 1 20.22 -21.29 0.27
CA MET A 1 21.02 -20.48 1.24
C MET A 1 22.26 -20.00 0.52
N LEU A 2 22.28 -18.74 0.06
CA LEU A 2 23.48 -18.14 -0.53
C LEU A 2 24.52 -18.02 0.59
N GLU A 3 25.69 -18.61 0.41
CA GLU A 3 26.85 -18.38 1.29
C GLU A 3 27.30 -16.91 1.15
N LEU A 4 26.70 -16.02 1.95
CA LEU A 4 26.99 -14.58 2.00
C LEU A 4 28.25 -14.26 2.83
N SER A 5 29.07 -15.25 3.16
CA SER A 5 30.22 -15.12 4.05
C SER A 5 31.54 -15.22 3.28
N ARG A 6 31.85 -14.26 2.43
CA ARG A 6 33.24 -13.89 2.18
C ARG A 6 33.51 -12.58 2.90
N ALA A 7 34.47 -12.60 3.85
CA ALA A 7 34.98 -11.39 4.45
C ALA A 7 35.47 -10.46 3.31
N CYS A 8 34.74 -9.41 3.09
CA CYS A 8 34.91 -8.51 1.97
C CYS A 8 35.65 -7.28 2.48
N ASP A 9 36.91 -7.12 2.05
CA ASP A 9 37.73 -5.96 2.42
C ASP A 9 37.42 -4.75 1.54
N TRP A 10 36.23 -4.13 1.79
CA TRP A 10 35.86 -2.88 1.09
C TRP A 10 36.73 -1.68 1.54
N GLU A 11 37.39 -1.73 2.72
CA GLU A 11 38.30 -0.69 3.19
C GLU A 11 39.58 -0.65 2.33
N GLY A 12 40.14 -1.81 2.01
CA GLY A 12 41.27 -1.92 1.07
C GLY A 12 40.92 -1.40 -0.32
N MET A 13 39.68 -1.62 -0.79
CA MET A 13 39.19 -1.11 -2.08
C MET A 13 39.10 0.40 -2.18
N LEU A 14 39.08 1.15 -1.06
CA LEU A 14 39.04 2.63 -1.09
C LEU A 14 40.29 3.22 -1.78
N VAL A 15 41.43 2.60 -1.62
CA VAL A 15 42.67 3.03 -2.28
C VAL A 15 42.60 2.73 -3.78
N GLU A 16 42.12 1.55 -4.15
CA GLU A 16 41.91 1.18 -5.55
C GLU A 16 40.96 2.13 -6.28
N LEU A 17 39.84 2.51 -5.64
CA LEU A 17 38.89 3.47 -6.19
C LEU A 17 39.50 4.80 -6.56
N ARG A 18 40.34 5.36 -5.70
CA ARG A 18 41.04 6.62 -6.00
C ARG A 18 42.01 6.48 -7.13
N ARG A 19 42.86 5.44 -7.10
CA ARG A 19 43.86 5.19 -8.15
C ARG A 19 43.21 5.00 -9.53
N ALA A 20 42.11 4.24 -9.60
CA ALA A 20 41.41 4.03 -10.86
C ALA A 20 40.89 5.34 -11.47
N PHE A 21 40.45 6.29 -10.64
CA PHE A 21 40.00 7.60 -11.10
C PHE A 21 41.16 8.58 -11.44
N GLU A 22 42.27 8.54 -10.74
CA GLU A 22 43.45 9.37 -11.01
C GLU A 22 44.07 9.06 -12.39
N VAL A 23 44.06 7.81 -12.80
CA VAL A 23 44.53 7.37 -14.12
C VAL A 23 43.64 7.89 -15.27
N GLU A 24 42.32 7.98 -15.04
CA GLU A 24 41.40 8.52 -16.05
C GLU A 24 41.46 10.04 -16.18
N THR A 25 41.81 10.77 -15.12
CA THR A 25 41.86 12.25 -15.12
C THR A 25 43.15 12.83 -15.65
N SER A 26 44.19 12.03 -15.85
CA SER A 26 45.48 12.46 -16.42
C SER A 26 45.46 12.62 -17.96
N GLY A 27 44.39 12.27 -18.64
CA GLY A 27 44.15 12.58 -20.04
C GLY A 27 43.23 13.82 -20.17
N ASP A 28 43.44 14.64 -21.18
CA ASP A 28 42.76 15.94 -21.46
C ASP A 28 41.22 15.93 -21.51
N ALA A 29 40.55 14.96 -20.96
CA ALA A 29 39.09 14.86 -20.91
C ALA A 29 38.49 15.38 -19.57
N LEU A 30 37.85 16.52 -19.62
CA LEU A 30 37.12 17.18 -18.52
C LEU A 30 35.95 16.37 -17.91
N ILE A 31 35.67 15.19 -18.44
CA ILE A 31 34.65 14.28 -17.92
C ILE A 31 35.29 12.88 -17.85
N PRO A 32 35.57 12.33 -16.65
CA PRO A 32 36.02 10.95 -16.52
C PRO A 32 34.92 10.07 -17.13
N SER A 33 35.24 9.38 -18.21
CA SER A 33 34.29 8.42 -18.75
C SER A 33 34.22 7.24 -17.77
N VAL A 34 33.08 7.03 -17.14
CA VAL A 34 32.75 5.81 -16.37
C VAL A 34 32.87 4.53 -17.24
N ARG A 35 33.48 4.65 -18.39
CA ARG A 35 33.56 3.64 -19.44
C ARG A 35 34.91 2.90 -19.50
N ALA A 36 35.90 3.29 -18.70
CA ALA A 36 37.05 2.43 -18.57
C ALA A 36 36.63 1.14 -17.85
N PRO A 37 36.81 -0.03 -18.48
CA PRO A 37 36.36 -1.33 -17.93
C PRO A 37 36.84 -1.54 -16.49
N ASP A 38 38.05 -1.18 -16.17
CA ASP A 38 38.65 -1.39 -14.86
C ASP A 38 38.02 -0.53 -13.75
N THR A 39 37.74 0.74 -14.03
CA THR A 39 37.07 1.64 -13.06
C THR A 39 35.62 1.22 -12.75
N ALA A 40 34.89 0.81 -13.77
CA ALA A 40 33.53 0.31 -13.60
C ALA A 40 33.48 -0.97 -12.75
N ASP A 41 34.47 -1.84 -12.93
CA ASP A 41 34.57 -3.08 -12.16
C ASP A 41 34.94 -2.81 -10.69
N VAL A 42 35.91 -1.98 -10.40
CA VAL A 42 36.32 -1.58 -9.03
C VAL A 42 35.12 -0.93 -8.29
N VAL A 43 34.41 0.00 -8.94
CA VAL A 43 33.20 0.65 -8.39
C VAL A 43 32.09 -0.38 -8.13
N SER A 44 31.90 -1.35 -9.02
CA SER A 44 30.89 -2.39 -8.85
C SER A 44 31.21 -3.33 -7.69
N ARG A 45 32.46 -3.80 -7.63
CA ARG A 45 32.96 -4.68 -6.55
C ARG A 45 32.88 -4.00 -5.19
N PHE A 46 33.33 -2.74 -5.10
CA PHE A 46 33.22 -1.96 -3.85
C PHE A 46 31.78 -1.86 -3.36
N ARG A 47 30.85 -1.47 -4.24
CA ARG A 47 29.43 -1.31 -3.86
C ARG A 47 28.81 -2.61 -3.40
N GLU A 48 29.12 -3.71 -4.05
CA GLU A 48 28.64 -5.03 -3.67
C GLU A 48 29.18 -5.44 -2.31
N CYS A 49 30.49 -5.36 -2.14
CA CYS A 49 31.19 -5.65 -0.94
C CYS A 49 30.68 -4.81 0.24
N PHE A 50 30.55 -3.52 0.06
CA PHE A 50 30.04 -2.60 1.08
C PHE A 50 28.60 -2.93 1.51
N VAL A 51 27.69 -3.19 0.56
CA VAL A 51 26.30 -3.52 0.87
C VAL A 51 26.20 -4.87 1.59
N LEU A 52 26.95 -5.87 1.16
CA LEU A 52 26.97 -7.19 1.80
C LEU A 52 27.52 -7.14 3.23
N ASP A 53 28.58 -6.38 3.46
CA ASP A 53 29.18 -6.25 4.80
C ASP A 53 28.25 -5.45 5.75
N VAL A 54 27.74 -4.30 5.28
CA VAL A 54 26.94 -3.39 6.12
C VAL A 54 25.53 -3.92 6.40
N LEU A 55 24.92 -4.65 5.45
CA LEU A 55 23.52 -5.09 5.53
C LEU A 55 23.34 -6.62 5.55
N GLY A 56 24.39 -7.39 5.74
CA GLY A 56 24.39 -8.85 5.51
C GLY A 56 23.17 -9.60 6.06
N SER A 57 22.89 -9.48 7.34
CA SER A 57 21.76 -10.17 7.99
C SER A 57 20.42 -9.60 7.54
N GLU A 58 20.28 -8.28 7.49
CA GLU A 58 19.04 -7.61 7.07
C GLU A 58 18.73 -7.84 5.59
N LEU A 59 19.77 -7.97 4.75
CA LEU A 59 19.61 -8.32 3.35
C LEU A 59 19.10 -9.76 3.18
N SER A 60 19.60 -10.70 3.99
CA SER A 60 19.11 -12.08 4.02
C SER A 60 17.65 -12.15 4.47
N GLU A 61 17.28 -11.38 5.49
CA GLU A 61 15.89 -11.23 5.91
C GLU A 61 15.00 -10.67 4.78
N ALA A 62 15.50 -9.69 4.04
CA ALA A 62 14.76 -9.12 2.91
C ALA A 62 14.45 -10.15 1.81
N TYR A 63 15.40 -11.01 1.46
CA TYR A 63 15.16 -12.10 0.52
C TYR A 63 14.06 -13.06 1.03
N ALA A 64 14.12 -13.45 2.31
CA ALA A 64 13.10 -14.31 2.91
C ALA A 64 11.70 -13.67 2.87
N TRP A 65 11.59 -12.36 3.15
CA TRP A 65 10.31 -11.65 3.05
C TRP A 65 9.79 -11.61 1.61
N LEU A 66 10.67 -11.39 0.64
CA LEU A 66 10.28 -11.35 -0.77
C LEU A 66 9.78 -12.70 -1.28
N GLU A 67 10.25 -13.82 -0.74
CA GLU A 67 9.69 -15.15 -1.04
C GLU A 67 8.20 -15.23 -0.65
N HIS A 68 7.82 -14.72 0.54
CA HIS A 68 6.42 -14.67 0.96
C HIS A 68 5.60 -13.74 0.05
N VAL A 69 6.11 -12.56 -0.27
CA VAL A 69 5.44 -11.61 -1.17
C VAL A 69 5.22 -12.20 -2.55
N ASN A 70 6.24 -12.84 -3.12
CA ASN A 70 6.17 -13.45 -4.45
C ASN A 70 5.13 -14.57 -4.49
N ARG A 71 5.11 -15.45 -3.49
CA ARG A 71 4.13 -16.52 -3.37
C ARG A 71 2.70 -16.00 -3.36
N GLU A 72 2.44 -14.95 -2.56
CA GLU A 72 1.11 -14.36 -2.50
C GLU A 72 0.71 -13.66 -3.81
N LEU A 73 1.65 -12.98 -4.48
CA LEU A 73 1.41 -12.34 -5.79
C LEU A 73 1.11 -13.38 -6.88
N GLU A 74 1.85 -14.47 -6.94
CA GLU A 74 1.63 -15.57 -7.89
C GLU A 74 0.27 -16.23 -7.65
N THR A 75 -0.05 -16.45 -6.38
CA THR A 75 -1.36 -16.99 -5.95
C THR A 75 -2.49 -16.05 -6.39
N LEU A 76 -2.34 -14.74 -6.21
CA LEU A 76 -3.33 -13.74 -6.59
C LEU A 76 -3.59 -13.75 -8.11
N VAL A 77 -2.51 -13.76 -8.91
CA VAL A 77 -2.60 -13.81 -10.38
C VAL A 77 -3.40 -15.02 -10.82
N SER A 78 -3.12 -16.18 -10.26
CA SER A 78 -3.81 -17.42 -10.59
C SER A 78 -5.27 -17.40 -10.16
N ARG A 79 -5.56 -17.07 -8.90
CA ARG A 79 -6.92 -17.14 -8.32
C ARG A 79 -7.90 -16.14 -8.93
N LEU A 80 -7.45 -14.91 -9.07
CA LEU A 80 -8.28 -13.84 -9.63
C LEU A 80 -8.20 -13.78 -11.16
N ARG A 81 -7.44 -14.69 -11.81
CA ARG A 81 -7.23 -14.75 -13.27
C ARG A 81 -6.78 -13.38 -13.80
N LEU A 82 -5.77 -12.79 -13.14
CA LEU A 82 -5.26 -11.49 -13.53
C LEU A 82 -4.45 -11.59 -14.83
N SER A 83 -4.53 -10.56 -15.67
CA SER A 83 -3.64 -10.38 -16.82
C SER A 83 -2.24 -9.93 -16.38
N GLY A 84 -2.09 -9.42 -15.18
CA GLY A 84 -0.84 -9.00 -14.55
C GLY A 84 -1.06 -7.98 -13.46
N PHE A 85 0.06 -7.44 -12.96
CA PHE A 85 0.05 -6.36 -11.96
C PHE A 85 1.27 -5.45 -12.11
N THR A 86 1.16 -4.24 -11.56
CA THR A 86 2.30 -3.34 -11.37
C THR A 86 2.47 -2.98 -9.91
N LEU A 87 3.71 -2.71 -9.53
CA LEU A 87 4.14 -2.28 -8.19
C LEU A 87 4.83 -0.92 -8.30
N PRO A 88 4.96 -0.15 -7.19
CA PRO A 88 5.76 1.06 -7.17
C PRO A 88 7.16 0.79 -7.71
N ARG A 89 7.67 1.68 -8.58
CA ARG A 89 8.94 1.48 -9.31
C ARG A 89 10.11 1.10 -8.40
N GLU A 90 10.22 1.75 -7.25
CA GLU A 90 11.28 1.48 -6.26
C GLU A 90 11.15 0.06 -5.70
N PHE A 91 9.96 -0.32 -5.26
CA PHE A 91 9.71 -1.64 -4.71
C PHE A 91 9.82 -2.74 -5.78
N LYS A 92 9.37 -2.48 -7.01
CA LYS A 92 9.55 -3.42 -8.13
C LYS A 92 11.03 -3.74 -8.35
N SER A 93 11.88 -2.71 -8.45
CA SER A 93 13.34 -2.89 -8.61
C SER A 93 13.98 -3.63 -7.44
N PHE A 94 13.55 -3.35 -6.21
CA PHE A 94 14.03 -4.05 -5.02
C PHE A 94 13.59 -5.52 -4.99
N ARG A 95 12.34 -5.81 -5.35
CA ARG A 95 11.81 -7.18 -5.42
C ARG A 95 12.53 -8.03 -6.45
N GLU A 96 12.90 -7.45 -7.60
CA GLU A 96 13.61 -8.15 -8.67
C GLU A 96 15.04 -8.52 -8.25
N ASP A 97 15.77 -7.60 -7.65
CA ASP A 97 17.13 -7.81 -7.13
C ASP A 97 17.43 -6.79 -6.02
N PRO A 98 17.27 -7.19 -4.73
CA PRO A 98 17.57 -6.33 -3.60
C PRO A 98 19.00 -5.79 -3.58
N LEU A 99 19.98 -6.65 -3.86
CA LEU A 99 21.40 -6.26 -3.86
C LEU A 99 21.70 -5.23 -4.95
N ALA A 100 21.28 -5.50 -6.18
CA ALA A 100 21.48 -4.56 -7.28
C ALA A 100 20.75 -3.23 -7.03
N HIS A 101 19.56 -3.27 -6.44
CA HIS A 101 18.82 -2.07 -6.05
C HIS A 101 19.58 -1.23 -5.03
N LEU A 102 20.10 -1.84 -3.96
CA LEU A 102 20.83 -1.15 -2.90
C LEU A 102 22.20 -0.63 -3.42
N LYS A 103 22.88 -1.37 -4.27
CA LYS A 103 24.10 -0.92 -4.99
C LYS A 103 23.85 0.37 -5.77
N LYS A 104 22.67 0.54 -6.36
CA LYS A 104 22.29 1.79 -7.08
C LYS A 104 22.16 2.99 -6.12
N LYS A 105 21.69 2.77 -4.89
CA LYS A 105 21.47 3.87 -3.91
C LYS A 105 22.74 4.52 -3.42
N ILE A 106 23.84 3.79 -3.40
CA ILE A 106 25.14 4.29 -2.94
C ILE A 106 26.06 4.78 -4.08
N PHE A 107 25.64 4.59 -5.34
CA PHE A 107 26.48 4.88 -6.52
C PHE A 107 27.07 6.28 -6.52
N ILE A 108 26.25 7.31 -6.30
CA ILE A 108 26.69 8.70 -6.39
C ILE A 108 27.73 9.05 -5.32
N TYR A 109 27.63 8.48 -4.12
CA TYR A 109 28.57 8.74 -3.03
C TYR A 109 29.92 8.08 -3.29
N VAL A 110 29.93 6.88 -3.86
CA VAL A 110 31.14 6.20 -4.27
C VAL A 110 31.86 6.99 -5.35
N TYR A 111 31.11 7.52 -6.29
CA TYR A 111 31.63 8.35 -7.36
C TYR A 111 32.18 9.69 -6.86
N ASP A 112 31.48 10.35 -5.91
CA ASP A 112 31.96 11.58 -5.30
C ASP A 112 33.23 11.38 -4.46
N TYR A 113 33.38 10.21 -3.82
CA TYR A 113 34.61 9.83 -3.12
C TYR A 113 35.76 9.64 -4.09
N ALA A 114 35.55 8.87 -5.15
CA ALA A 114 36.56 8.62 -6.17
C ALA A 114 37.11 9.93 -6.79
N ARG A 115 36.22 10.92 -6.96
CA ARG A 115 36.56 12.27 -7.43
C ARG A 115 37.22 13.20 -6.38
N GLY A 116 37.46 12.72 -5.17
CA GLY A 116 38.00 13.53 -4.09
C GLY A 116 37.01 14.54 -3.45
N LYS A 117 35.72 14.50 -3.80
CA LYS A 117 34.70 15.39 -3.22
C LYS A 117 34.26 14.99 -1.82
N LEU A 118 34.43 13.71 -1.45
CA LEU A 118 34.10 13.17 -0.15
C LEU A 118 35.32 12.53 0.51
N GLY A 119 35.42 12.66 1.84
CA GLY A 119 36.34 11.86 2.65
C GLY A 119 35.83 10.44 2.91
N ALA A 120 36.71 9.50 3.26
CA ALA A 120 36.34 8.10 3.53
C ALA A 120 35.28 7.96 4.62
N LYS A 121 35.41 8.65 5.75
CA LYS A 121 34.42 8.64 6.84
C LYS A 121 33.03 9.12 6.39
N GLU A 122 32.99 10.14 5.56
CA GLU A 122 31.75 10.70 5.04
C GLU A 122 31.11 9.77 4.00
N LEU A 123 31.91 9.14 3.14
CA LEU A 123 31.45 8.10 2.22
C LEU A 123 30.73 6.99 2.98
N VAL A 124 31.42 6.38 3.97
CA VAL A 124 30.84 5.28 4.76
C VAL A 124 29.52 5.68 5.39
N ARG A 125 29.48 6.84 6.05
CA ARG A 125 28.25 7.36 6.69
C ARG A 125 27.11 7.56 5.69
N LYS A 126 27.37 8.17 4.51
CA LYS A 126 26.37 8.43 3.48
C LYS A 126 25.89 7.14 2.82
N CYS A 127 26.79 6.24 2.47
CA CYS A 127 26.47 4.96 1.87
C CYS A 127 25.65 4.08 2.83
N ALA A 128 26.06 3.94 4.08
CA ALA A 128 25.32 3.19 5.09
C ALA A 128 23.91 3.79 5.30
N SER A 129 23.80 5.10 5.49
CA SER A 129 22.50 5.76 5.66
C SER A 129 21.57 5.57 4.46
N ALA A 130 22.09 5.69 3.22
CA ALA A 130 21.30 5.50 2.01
C ALA A 130 20.84 4.04 1.84
N ALA A 131 21.74 3.08 2.09
CA ALA A 131 21.46 1.65 2.00
C ALA A 131 20.40 1.23 3.04
N TYR A 132 20.58 1.57 4.31
CA TYR A 132 19.60 1.28 5.38
C TYR A 132 18.25 1.94 5.15
N THR A 133 18.23 3.21 4.73
CA THR A 133 16.96 3.91 4.46
C THR A 133 16.20 3.24 3.32
N SER A 134 16.91 2.87 2.25
CA SER A 134 16.31 2.19 1.10
C SER A 134 15.82 0.79 1.48
N LEU A 135 16.62 0.01 2.21
CA LEU A 135 16.22 -1.32 2.69
C LEU A 135 14.95 -1.25 3.52
N ARG A 136 14.93 -0.42 4.57
CA ARG A 136 13.77 -0.29 5.47
C ARG A 136 12.51 0.17 4.75
N THR A 137 12.63 1.11 3.81
CA THR A 137 11.49 1.57 3.02
C THR A 137 10.91 0.45 2.17
N ASN A 138 11.76 -0.37 1.55
CA ASN A 138 11.31 -1.48 0.72
C ASN A 138 10.79 -2.66 1.55
N MET A 139 11.36 -2.91 2.73
CA MET A 139 10.84 -3.92 3.67
C MET A 139 9.42 -3.55 4.15
N ARG A 140 9.18 -2.26 4.45
CA ARG A 140 7.82 -1.77 4.74
C ARG A 140 6.88 -2.05 3.57
N SER A 141 7.26 -1.65 2.36
CA SER A 141 6.46 -1.90 1.16
C SER A 141 6.21 -3.39 0.93
N ALA A 142 7.20 -4.25 1.22
CA ALA A 142 7.04 -5.69 1.12
C ALA A 142 5.93 -6.21 2.06
N TYR A 143 5.93 -5.78 3.32
CA TYR A 143 4.93 -6.21 4.30
C TYR A 143 3.52 -5.67 3.97
N GLN A 144 3.41 -4.40 3.58
CA GLN A 144 2.16 -3.79 3.17
C GLN A 144 1.55 -4.46 1.94
N VAL A 145 2.38 -4.72 0.90
CA VAL A 145 1.94 -5.43 -0.31
C VAL A 145 1.53 -6.85 0.02
N TRP A 146 2.32 -7.58 0.83
CA TRP A 146 1.98 -8.92 1.29
C TRP A 146 0.62 -8.95 1.98
N GLY A 147 0.40 -8.07 2.96
CA GLY A 147 -0.84 -8.05 3.73
C GLY A 147 -2.07 -7.72 2.87
N PHE A 148 -1.95 -6.73 1.99
CA PHE A 148 -3.02 -6.39 1.05
C PHE A 148 -3.34 -7.55 0.10
N VAL A 149 -2.32 -8.16 -0.51
CA VAL A 149 -2.46 -9.28 -1.43
C VAL A 149 -3.02 -10.51 -0.73
N ALA A 150 -2.59 -10.81 0.50
CA ALA A 150 -3.09 -11.91 1.30
C ALA A 150 -4.60 -11.76 1.61
N ILE A 151 -5.06 -10.56 1.98
CA ILE A 151 -6.49 -10.27 2.17
C ILE A 151 -7.27 -10.54 0.87
N LEU A 152 -6.78 -10.05 -0.28
CA LEU A 152 -7.43 -10.30 -1.58
C LEU A 152 -7.48 -11.81 -1.92
N ASN A 153 -6.40 -12.54 -1.65
CA ASN A 153 -6.32 -13.98 -1.88
C ASN A 153 -7.33 -14.75 -1.02
N ARG A 154 -7.50 -14.38 0.24
CA ARG A 154 -8.49 -15.01 1.13
C ARG A 154 -9.92 -14.71 0.70
N LEU A 155 -10.22 -13.48 0.28
CA LEU A 155 -11.51 -13.14 -0.29
C LEU A 155 -11.78 -13.90 -1.60
N ALA A 156 -10.76 -14.05 -2.45
CA ALA A 156 -10.87 -14.87 -3.67
C ALA A 156 -11.21 -16.34 -3.37
N GLN A 157 -10.65 -16.93 -2.32
CA GLN A 157 -11.02 -18.27 -1.85
C GLN A 157 -12.48 -18.36 -1.43
N ARG A 158 -13.07 -17.26 -0.98
CA ARG A 158 -14.48 -17.14 -0.56
C ARG A 158 -15.44 -16.76 -1.69
N GLY A 159 -14.97 -16.83 -2.95
CA GLY A 159 -15.80 -16.64 -4.14
C GLY A 159 -15.88 -15.20 -4.64
N PHE A 160 -14.98 -14.32 -4.20
CA PHE A 160 -14.86 -13.00 -4.81
C PHE A 160 -13.97 -13.03 -6.05
N GLY A 161 -14.41 -12.39 -7.13
CA GLY A 161 -13.67 -12.17 -8.36
C GLY A 161 -13.42 -10.68 -8.62
N VAL A 162 -12.54 -10.35 -9.57
CA VAL A 162 -12.27 -8.95 -9.95
C VAL A 162 -13.39 -8.43 -10.83
N HIS A 163 -14.05 -7.36 -10.38
CA HIS A 163 -15.00 -6.57 -11.15
C HIS A 163 -14.33 -5.36 -11.81
N TYR A 164 -13.41 -4.70 -11.07
CA TYR A 164 -12.61 -3.58 -11.57
C TYR A 164 -11.16 -3.77 -11.11
N PRO A 165 -10.19 -3.52 -11.96
CA PRO A 165 -10.29 -3.06 -13.37
C PRO A 165 -10.78 -4.19 -14.30
N GLU A 166 -11.57 -3.83 -15.33
CA GLU A 166 -12.16 -4.78 -16.28
C GLU A 166 -11.10 -5.59 -17.05
N HIS A 167 -9.96 -4.96 -17.37
CA HIS A 167 -8.82 -5.63 -18.05
C HIS A 167 -8.02 -6.54 -17.11
N ARG A 168 -8.41 -6.66 -15.83
CA ARG A 168 -7.79 -7.53 -14.81
C ARG A 168 -6.27 -7.32 -14.63
N TYR A 169 -5.77 -6.13 -14.90
CA TYR A 169 -4.40 -5.74 -14.62
C TYR A 169 -4.38 -4.84 -13.38
N LEU A 170 -3.87 -5.34 -12.26
CA LEU A 170 -3.92 -4.60 -11.00
C LEU A 170 -2.78 -3.60 -10.87
N THR A 171 -3.10 -2.41 -10.40
CA THR A 171 -2.12 -1.43 -9.96
C THR A 171 -2.02 -1.47 -8.44
N ILE A 172 -1.05 -2.22 -7.92
CA ILE A 172 -0.75 -2.28 -6.48
C ILE A 172 0.22 -1.13 -6.19
N ASP A 173 -0.27 0.06 -6.30
CA ASP A 173 0.41 1.33 -6.03
C ASP A 173 -0.64 2.28 -5.45
N ARG A 174 -0.20 3.39 -4.94
CA ARG A 174 -1.06 4.42 -4.32
C ARG A 174 -2.31 4.70 -5.13
N ALA A 175 -3.46 4.58 -4.51
CA ALA A 175 -4.73 4.83 -5.16
C ALA A 175 -4.82 6.26 -5.67
N GLY A 176 -5.20 6.39 -6.93
CA GLY A 176 -5.36 7.68 -7.59
C GLY A 176 -4.04 8.29 -8.05
N LYS A 177 -3.72 8.12 -9.33
CA LYS A 177 -2.89 9.11 -10.02
C LYS A 177 -3.77 10.36 -10.13
N GLN A 178 -3.47 11.31 -9.32
CA GLN A 178 -3.92 12.68 -9.28
C GLN A 178 -4.60 13.19 -10.54
N ARG A 179 -5.92 13.04 -10.56
CA ARG A 179 -6.80 13.87 -11.34
C ARG A 179 -7.58 14.71 -10.36
N LEU A 180 -7.78 15.98 -10.66
CA LEU A 180 -8.57 16.87 -9.83
C LEU A 180 -9.93 16.21 -9.56
N GLY A 181 -10.28 16.00 -8.28
CA GLY A 181 -11.60 15.56 -7.87
C GLY A 181 -11.92 14.08 -8.06
N HIS A 182 -10.94 13.19 -8.33
CA HIS A 182 -11.23 11.76 -8.52
C HIS A 182 -10.15 10.86 -7.95
N ILE A 183 -10.54 9.94 -7.07
CA ILE A 183 -9.65 8.91 -6.49
C ILE A 183 -10.29 7.54 -6.75
N PRO A 184 -9.88 6.84 -7.82
CA PRO A 184 -10.44 5.53 -8.15
C PRO A 184 -9.88 4.42 -7.24
N PRO A 185 -10.59 3.29 -7.11
CA PRO A 185 -10.10 2.13 -6.38
C PRO A 185 -8.94 1.45 -7.12
N ASN A 186 -8.10 0.75 -6.36
CA ASN A 186 -7.10 -0.17 -6.92
C ASN A 186 -7.78 -1.43 -7.46
N VAL A 187 -8.76 -1.93 -6.73
CA VAL A 187 -9.56 -3.10 -7.12
C VAL A 187 -10.95 -3.01 -6.52
N VAL A 188 -11.95 -3.43 -7.29
CA VAL A 188 -13.27 -3.76 -6.79
C VAL A 188 -13.45 -5.25 -6.97
N LEU A 189 -13.68 -5.95 -5.87
CA LEU A 189 -14.04 -7.36 -5.87
C LEU A 189 -15.55 -7.52 -5.85
N PHE A 190 -16.03 -8.58 -6.47
CA PHE A 190 -17.44 -8.93 -6.55
C PHE A 190 -17.65 -10.40 -6.23
N SER A 191 -18.68 -10.66 -5.43
CA SER A 191 -19.24 -12.00 -5.21
C SER A 191 -20.73 -11.98 -5.55
N VAL A 192 -21.18 -12.97 -6.29
CA VAL A 192 -22.59 -13.10 -6.70
C VAL A 192 -23.54 -13.15 -5.49
N SER A 193 -23.11 -13.75 -4.40
CA SER A 193 -23.94 -13.91 -3.20
C SER A 193 -23.84 -12.78 -2.19
N ARG A 194 -22.79 -11.94 -2.28
CA ARG A 194 -22.46 -10.96 -1.23
C ARG A 194 -22.36 -9.52 -1.73
N GLY A 195 -22.15 -9.32 -3.04
CA GLY A 195 -21.98 -8.00 -3.64
C GLY A 195 -20.52 -7.59 -3.74
N PHE A 196 -20.26 -6.31 -3.56
CA PHE A 196 -18.99 -5.66 -3.88
C PHE A 196 -18.23 -5.22 -2.65
N LEU A 197 -16.89 -5.19 -2.81
CA LEU A 197 -15.93 -4.56 -1.91
C LEU A 197 -14.95 -3.74 -2.75
N SER A 198 -14.73 -2.47 -2.38
CA SER A 198 -13.83 -1.56 -3.09
C SER A 198 -12.63 -1.23 -2.23
N PHE A 199 -11.42 -1.39 -2.79
CA PHE A 199 -10.14 -1.28 -2.07
C PHE A 199 -9.31 -0.13 -2.61
N PHE A 200 -8.76 0.68 -1.69
CA PHE A 200 -7.95 1.85 -1.98
C PHE A 200 -6.63 1.74 -1.20
N TYR A 201 -5.57 1.36 -1.89
CA TYR A 201 -4.26 1.15 -1.30
C TYR A 201 -3.48 2.48 -1.18
N GLU A 202 -2.93 2.76 0.00
CA GLU A 202 -2.26 4.03 0.32
C GLU A 202 -3.04 5.28 -0.14
N ALA A 203 -4.34 5.28 0.04
CA ALA A 203 -5.23 6.40 -0.24
C ALA A 203 -5.63 7.13 1.06
N PRO A 204 -6.15 8.35 0.95
CA PRO A 204 -6.31 9.15 -0.25
C PRO A 204 -5.03 9.85 -0.65
N ARG A 205 -4.92 10.13 -1.94
CA ARG A 205 -3.85 10.96 -2.48
C ARG A 205 -4.44 12.30 -2.85
N PRO A 206 -4.23 13.34 -2.04
CA PRO A 206 -4.82 14.63 -2.34
C PRO A 206 -4.28 15.19 -3.65
N LEU A 207 -5.17 15.74 -4.36
CA LEU A 207 -5.01 16.46 -5.59
C LEU A 207 -4.34 17.80 -5.36
N ALA A 208 -3.75 18.33 -6.37
CA ALA A 208 -3.20 19.68 -6.45
C ALA A 208 -1.70 19.78 -6.54
N TRP A 209 -1.03 18.71 -6.97
CA TRP A 209 0.38 18.84 -7.25
C TRP A 209 0.65 19.44 -8.65
N GLU A 210 -0.30 19.32 -9.58
CA GLU A 210 -0.17 19.93 -10.91
C GLU A 210 -0.02 21.44 -10.84
N ASP A 211 -0.56 22.06 -9.77
CA ASP A 211 -0.51 23.49 -9.53
C ASP A 211 0.63 23.92 -8.58
N SER A 212 1.39 22.97 -8.05
CA SER A 212 2.48 23.28 -7.10
C SER A 212 3.84 23.18 -7.76
N SER A 213 4.63 24.24 -7.65
CA SER A 213 6.04 24.25 -8.03
C SER A 213 6.93 23.42 -7.10
N ASP A 214 6.46 23.07 -5.90
CA ASP A 214 7.22 22.31 -4.90
C ASP A 214 6.56 20.97 -4.59
N LEU A 215 6.82 20.00 -5.45
CA LEU A 215 6.34 18.62 -5.32
C LEU A 215 6.80 17.92 -4.03
N GLN A 216 8.00 18.23 -3.51
CA GLN A 216 8.53 17.63 -2.28
C GLN A 216 7.71 18.04 -1.06
N VAL A 217 7.31 19.31 -1.00
CA VAL A 217 6.48 19.85 0.09
C VAL A 217 5.11 19.19 0.08
N VAL A 218 4.48 19.09 -1.09
CA VAL A 218 3.18 18.42 -1.28
C VAL A 218 3.27 16.96 -0.84
N TRP A 219 4.28 16.23 -1.31
CA TRP A 219 4.48 14.83 -0.97
C TRP A 219 4.68 14.61 0.52
N SER A 220 5.52 15.42 1.16
CA SER A 220 5.82 15.26 2.59
C SER A 220 4.57 15.47 3.46
N PHE A 221 3.75 16.47 3.15
CA PHE A 221 2.52 16.77 3.88
C PHE A 221 1.53 15.60 3.85
N TYR A 222 1.29 15.03 2.68
CA TYR A 222 0.26 14.00 2.51
C TYR A 222 0.72 12.57 2.84
N THR A 223 2.02 12.33 2.97
CA THR A 223 2.53 11.02 3.38
C THR A 223 2.08 10.64 4.79
N VAL A 224 1.88 11.62 5.67
CA VAL A 224 1.43 11.40 7.06
C VAL A 224 -0.07 11.10 7.17
N LEU A 225 -0.86 11.44 6.16
CA LEU A 225 -2.31 11.37 6.19
C LEU A 225 -2.89 10.17 5.45
N ARG A 226 -2.05 9.21 5.09
CA ARG A 226 -2.47 8.03 4.32
C ARG A 226 -2.37 6.77 5.17
N PRO A 227 -3.50 6.20 5.54
CA PRO A 227 -3.53 4.81 5.99
C PRO A 227 -3.13 3.88 4.85
N ASP A 228 -2.67 2.70 5.20
CA ASP A 228 -2.17 1.74 4.21
C ASP A 228 -3.29 1.20 3.31
N LEU A 229 -4.49 1.01 3.86
CA LEU A 229 -5.62 0.49 3.09
C LEU A 229 -6.96 1.06 3.61
N LEU A 230 -7.75 1.60 2.69
CA LEU A 230 -9.17 1.94 2.92
C LEU A 230 -10.05 0.95 2.15
N ILE A 231 -11.13 0.49 2.81
CA ILE A 231 -12.07 -0.48 2.24
C ILE A 231 -13.47 0.09 2.36
N TYR A 232 -14.21 -0.01 1.27
CA TYR A 232 -15.60 0.45 1.20
C TYR A 232 -16.54 -0.69 0.82
N SER A 233 -17.68 -0.71 1.47
CA SER A 233 -18.82 -1.55 1.14
C SER A 233 -19.41 -1.14 -0.21
N GLY A 234 -19.75 -2.11 -1.04
CA GLY A 234 -20.34 -1.84 -2.35
C GLY A 234 -19.33 -1.45 -3.44
N LYS A 235 -19.88 -1.05 -4.59
CA LYS A 235 -19.12 -0.56 -5.75
C LYS A 235 -18.86 0.94 -5.59
N VAL A 236 -17.68 1.30 -5.10
CA VAL A 236 -17.25 2.68 -4.91
C VAL A 236 -16.12 2.98 -5.90
N MET A 237 -16.41 3.83 -6.88
CA MET A 237 -15.45 4.18 -7.94
C MET A 237 -14.71 5.49 -7.68
N ASP A 238 -15.16 6.28 -6.70
CA ASP A 238 -14.54 7.52 -6.26
C ASP A 238 -14.82 7.74 -4.78
N ILE A 239 -13.79 8.08 -4.02
CA ILE A 239 -13.91 8.38 -2.59
C ILE A 239 -13.87 9.87 -2.28
N VAL A 240 -13.75 10.74 -3.28
CA VAL A 240 -13.77 12.19 -3.06
C VAL A 240 -15.16 12.61 -2.58
N ASP A 241 -15.20 13.35 -1.48
CA ASP A 241 -16.38 13.96 -0.92
C ASP A 241 -16.05 15.34 -0.36
N LEU A 242 -16.34 16.38 -1.16
CA LEU A 242 -16.07 17.76 -0.79
C LEU A 242 -16.96 18.29 0.33
N SER A 243 -17.99 17.56 0.73
CA SER A 243 -18.82 17.92 1.89
C SER A 243 -18.23 17.48 3.23
N SER A 244 -17.28 16.55 3.20
CA SER A 244 -16.65 15.96 4.39
C SER A 244 -15.32 16.64 4.78
N ASN A 245 -14.91 16.45 6.04
CA ASN A 245 -13.60 16.83 6.57
C ASN A 245 -12.96 15.63 7.28
N PRO A 246 -11.91 15.02 6.71
CA PRO A 246 -11.25 15.31 5.42
C PRO A 246 -12.17 15.06 4.22
N PRO A 247 -11.87 15.63 3.03
CA PRO A 247 -12.78 15.62 1.89
C PRO A 247 -12.82 14.27 1.16
N VAL A 248 -13.07 13.22 1.91
CA VAL A 248 -13.23 11.84 1.44
C VAL A 248 -14.37 11.16 2.14
N ARG A 249 -15.02 10.26 1.43
CA ARG A 249 -16.09 9.44 1.99
C ARG A 249 -15.59 8.65 3.19
N ARG A 250 -16.43 8.52 4.20
CA ARG A 250 -16.12 7.69 5.38
C ARG A 250 -15.92 6.24 4.93
N PRO A 251 -14.76 5.62 5.23
CA PRO A 251 -14.52 4.22 4.88
C PRO A 251 -15.30 3.28 5.80
N ASP A 252 -15.62 2.10 5.30
CA ASP A 252 -16.23 1.04 6.12
C ASP A 252 -15.15 0.31 6.92
N ALA A 253 -13.95 0.11 6.35
CA ALA A 253 -12.83 -0.36 7.12
C ALA A 253 -11.54 0.40 6.75
N LEU A 254 -10.64 0.48 7.73
CA LEU A 254 -9.28 0.99 7.63
C LEU A 254 -8.32 -0.08 8.14
N VAL A 255 -7.25 -0.33 7.39
CA VAL A 255 -6.19 -1.26 7.79
C VAL A 255 -4.84 -0.56 7.73
N GLU A 256 -4.07 -0.73 8.79
CA GLU A 256 -2.68 -0.25 8.90
C GLU A 256 -1.75 -1.44 9.15
N PHE A 257 -0.63 -1.49 8.42
CA PHE A 257 0.36 -2.56 8.55
C PHE A 257 1.63 -2.06 9.25
N LYS A 258 2.15 -2.82 10.19
CA LYS A 258 3.37 -2.50 10.94
C LYS A 258 4.38 -3.65 10.86
N GLU A 259 5.47 -3.39 10.13
CA GLU A 259 6.50 -4.39 9.85
C GLU A 259 7.59 -4.47 10.94
N LEU A 260 7.90 -3.35 11.60
CA LEU A 260 9.01 -3.26 12.53
C LEU A 260 8.62 -3.75 13.93
N ALA A 261 9.58 -4.36 14.64
CA ALA A 261 9.34 -4.82 16.00
C ALA A 261 9.22 -3.67 17.02
N ASP A 262 9.85 -2.53 16.74
CA ASP A 262 9.93 -1.35 17.60
C ASP A 262 9.08 -0.16 17.08
N TRP A 263 8.15 -0.40 16.16
CA TRP A 263 7.38 0.66 15.51
C TRP A 263 6.67 1.58 16.52
N TYR A 264 6.15 1.04 17.60
CA TYR A 264 5.41 1.77 18.63
C TYR A 264 6.30 2.69 19.49
N GLU A 265 7.61 2.43 19.55
CA GLU A 265 8.58 3.30 20.25
C GLU A 265 8.97 4.50 19.39
N ARG A 266 8.83 4.38 18.08
CA ARG A 266 9.21 5.42 17.11
C ARG A 266 8.30 6.62 17.19
N SER A 267 8.83 7.77 16.83
CA SER A 267 8.05 9.01 16.77
C SER A 267 8.37 9.79 15.50
N ARG A 268 7.35 10.47 14.96
CA ARG A 268 7.47 11.41 13.86
C ARG A 268 7.31 12.83 14.33
N ASP A 269 8.11 13.72 13.80
CA ASP A 269 7.91 15.16 13.96
C ASP A 269 7.00 15.67 12.85
N LEU A 270 5.79 16.05 13.21
CA LEU A 270 4.77 16.57 12.30
C LEU A 270 4.90 18.07 12.00
N LYS A 271 5.78 18.77 12.73
CA LYS A 271 5.95 20.21 12.59
C LYS A 271 6.29 20.66 11.17
N SER A 272 7.23 19.96 10.53
CA SER A 272 7.64 20.28 9.16
C SER A 272 6.52 20.10 8.13
N TYR A 273 5.65 19.11 8.35
CA TYR A 273 4.50 18.85 7.49
C TYR A 273 3.43 19.93 7.61
N LEU A 274 3.10 20.35 8.84
CA LEU A 274 2.10 21.37 9.09
C LEU A 274 2.51 22.76 8.61
N ARG A 275 3.80 23.10 8.70
CA ARG A 275 4.33 24.39 8.22
C ARG A 275 4.40 24.50 6.70
N LYS A 276 4.61 23.37 6.04
CA LYS A 276 4.81 23.29 4.59
C LYS A 276 3.54 22.83 3.86
N ALA A 277 2.36 23.11 4.41
CA ALA A 277 1.12 22.75 3.73
C ALA A 277 1.05 23.41 2.35
N PRO A 278 0.68 22.67 1.29
CA PRO A 278 0.63 23.18 -0.06
C PRO A 278 -0.39 24.31 -0.18
N LEU A 279 -0.08 25.31 -1.02
CA LEU A 279 -0.91 26.51 -1.20
C LEU A 279 -2.05 26.31 -2.20
N THR A 280 -1.98 25.26 -2.99
CA THR A 280 -2.90 24.96 -4.10
C THR A 280 -4.18 24.26 -3.64
N ALA A 281 -5.25 24.41 -4.39
CA ALA A 281 -6.60 23.91 -4.08
C ALA A 281 -7.05 24.28 -2.65
N GLU A 282 -7.23 25.59 -2.40
CA GLU A 282 -7.41 26.15 -1.06
C GLU A 282 -8.55 25.53 -0.25
N GLU A 283 -9.68 25.24 -0.90
CA GLU A 283 -10.80 24.57 -0.25
C GLU A 283 -10.45 23.14 0.20
N TRP A 284 -9.84 22.39 -0.67
CA TRP A 284 -9.39 21.03 -0.41
C TRP A 284 -8.34 20.98 0.70
N ARG A 285 -7.37 21.90 0.65
CA ARG A 285 -6.37 22.10 1.71
C ARG A 285 -7.01 22.44 3.06
N SER A 286 -7.95 23.35 3.06
CA SER A 286 -8.64 23.81 4.27
C SER A 286 -9.35 22.64 4.97
N LYS A 287 -10.09 21.84 4.21
CA LYS A 287 -10.79 20.65 4.72
C LYS A 287 -9.84 19.57 5.26
N TRP A 288 -8.72 19.34 4.57
CA TRP A 288 -7.68 18.44 5.06
C TRP A 288 -7.04 18.93 6.34
N LEU A 289 -6.66 20.20 6.41
CA LEU A 289 -6.07 20.78 7.61
C LEU A 289 -7.04 20.75 8.79
N GLU A 290 -8.31 21.02 8.56
CA GLU A 290 -9.31 20.95 9.61
C GLU A 290 -9.44 19.52 10.16
N GLY A 291 -9.57 18.51 9.30
CA GLY A 291 -9.58 17.11 9.70
C GLY A 291 -8.32 16.71 10.47
N LEU A 292 -7.14 17.16 10.00
CA LEU A 292 -5.87 16.88 10.65
C LEU A 292 -5.77 17.54 12.03
N TYR A 293 -6.18 18.81 12.18
CA TYR A 293 -6.16 19.50 13.48
C TYR A 293 -7.12 18.86 14.48
N VAL A 294 -8.29 18.40 14.01
CA VAL A 294 -9.23 17.65 14.86
C VAL A 294 -8.60 16.36 15.35
N GLY A 295 -8.10 15.55 14.43
CA GLY A 295 -7.52 14.25 14.76
C GLY A 295 -6.26 14.35 15.63
N LEU A 296 -5.37 15.32 15.35
CA LEU A 296 -4.18 15.54 16.17
C LEU A 296 -4.51 16.04 17.58
N ALA A 297 -5.47 16.94 17.72
CA ALA A 297 -5.91 17.43 19.01
C ALA A 297 -6.44 16.29 19.89
N ASP A 298 -7.24 15.41 19.28
CA ASP A 298 -7.77 14.22 19.94
C ASP A 298 -6.67 13.21 20.30
N ALA A 299 -5.86 12.79 19.33
CA ALA A 299 -4.76 11.84 19.55
C ALA A 299 -3.71 12.32 20.57
N LEU A 300 -3.52 13.63 20.73
CA LEU A 300 -2.61 14.23 21.69
C LEU A 300 -3.28 14.62 23.01
N GLY A 301 -4.61 14.51 23.12
CA GLY A 301 -5.37 14.90 24.30
C GLY A 301 -5.28 16.42 24.60
N VAL A 302 -5.15 17.27 23.57
CA VAL A 302 -5.02 18.73 23.73
C VAL A 302 -6.15 19.48 23.02
N ARG A 303 -6.39 20.74 23.40
CA ARG A 303 -7.38 21.59 22.71
C ARG A 303 -6.84 22.04 21.34
N ARG A 304 -7.73 22.19 20.37
CA ARG A 304 -7.36 22.66 19.00
C ARG A 304 -6.65 24.01 19.00
N SER A 305 -7.05 24.94 19.88
CA SER A 305 -6.39 26.24 20.03
C SER A 305 -4.93 26.06 20.44
N GLU A 306 -4.67 25.23 21.42
CA GLU A 306 -3.32 24.93 21.92
C GLU A 306 -2.46 24.29 20.84
N LEU A 307 -3.02 23.33 20.08
CA LEU A 307 -2.31 22.73 18.96
C LEU A 307 -1.91 23.76 17.89
N ARG A 308 -2.82 24.68 17.54
CA ARG A 308 -2.54 25.76 16.61
C ARG A 308 -1.45 26.71 17.08
N GLU A 309 -1.41 27.02 18.37
CA GLU A 309 -0.36 27.82 18.99
C GLU A 309 0.99 27.10 18.93
N ARG A 310 1.06 25.83 19.33
CA ARG A 310 2.28 25.00 19.22
C ARG A 310 2.83 24.95 17.78
N VAL A 311 1.97 24.87 16.78
CA VAL A 311 2.38 24.90 15.36
C VAL A 311 2.92 26.28 14.97
N LYS A 312 2.29 27.38 15.44
CA LYS A 312 2.75 28.75 15.17
C LYS A 312 4.09 29.03 15.83
N GLU A 313 4.25 28.69 17.10
CA GLU A 313 5.48 28.88 17.87
C GLU A 313 6.62 27.99 17.39
N GLY A 314 6.27 26.97 16.61
CA GLY A 314 7.26 26.04 16.07
C GLY A 314 7.84 25.08 17.10
N THR A 315 7.15 24.86 18.19
CA THR A 315 7.49 23.78 19.14
C THR A 315 7.31 22.41 18.48
N GLY A 316 8.22 21.45 18.77
CA GLY A 316 8.21 20.14 18.14
C GLY A 316 6.91 19.39 18.44
N LEU A 317 6.30 18.85 17.38
CA LEU A 317 5.14 17.95 17.47
C LEU A 317 5.61 16.52 17.19
N ARG A 318 6.28 15.92 18.18
CA ARG A 318 6.66 14.51 18.09
C ARG A 318 5.49 13.64 18.51
N VAL A 319 5.01 12.83 17.57
CA VAL A 319 3.89 11.91 17.77
C VAL A 319 4.43 10.49 17.63
N LYS A 320 4.11 9.63 18.58
CA LYS A 320 4.40 8.20 18.51
C LYS A 320 3.71 7.58 17.30
N GLU A 321 4.32 6.58 16.66
CA GLU A 321 3.76 5.94 15.46
C GLU A 321 2.38 5.32 15.72
N TYR A 322 2.12 4.76 16.91
CA TYR A 322 0.80 4.23 17.24
C TYR A 322 -0.27 5.33 17.37
N LYS A 323 0.11 6.53 17.81
CA LYS A 323 -0.77 7.70 17.81
C LYS A 323 -1.16 8.17 16.42
N LEU A 324 -0.37 7.84 15.39
CA LEU A 324 -0.77 8.10 14.00
C LEU A 324 -1.91 7.17 13.56
N VAL A 325 -1.97 5.96 14.09
CA VAL A 325 -3.09 5.05 13.80
C VAL A 325 -4.39 5.58 14.45
N GLU A 326 -4.31 6.05 15.69
CA GLU A 326 -5.42 6.75 16.35
C GLU A 326 -5.85 7.99 15.58
N LEU A 327 -4.89 8.79 15.09
CA LEU A 327 -5.15 9.94 14.22
C LEU A 327 -5.94 9.54 12.97
N TYR A 328 -5.59 8.45 12.31
CA TYR A 328 -6.34 7.99 11.14
C TYR A 328 -7.77 7.62 11.48
N VAL A 329 -7.98 6.91 12.59
CA VAL A 329 -9.33 6.53 13.05
C VAL A 329 -10.16 7.77 13.38
N THR A 330 -9.59 8.74 14.07
CA THR A 330 -10.29 10.00 14.41
C THR A 330 -10.61 10.83 13.16
N MET A 331 -9.69 10.89 12.20
CA MET A 331 -9.88 11.65 10.96
C MET A 331 -10.91 11.00 10.03
N TYR A 332 -10.71 9.73 9.72
CA TYR A 332 -11.52 9.02 8.70
C TYR A 332 -12.77 8.39 9.28
N ARG A 333 -12.84 8.20 10.60
CA ARG A 333 -13.98 7.62 11.34
C ARG A 333 -14.50 6.35 10.69
N PRO A 334 -13.64 5.34 10.42
CA PRO A 334 -14.09 4.09 9.80
C PRO A 334 -15.12 3.40 10.68
N ARG A 335 -15.92 2.48 10.13
CA ARG A 335 -16.77 1.59 10.93
C ARG A 335 -15.96 0.56 11.68
N ARG A 336 -14.89 0.05 11.04
CA ARG A 336 -13.90 -0.90 11.60
C ARG A 336 -12.51 -0.38 11.33
N ALA A 337 -11.61 -0.57 12.27
CA ALA A 337 -10.20 -0.23 12.11
C ALA A 337 -9.32 -1.39 12.58
N PHE A 338 -8.33 -1.76 11.77
CA PHE A 338 -7.42 -2.87 12.05
C PHE A 338 -5.97 -2.39 12.01
N LEU A 339 -5.22 -2.82 13.02
CA LEU A 339 -3.77 -2.78 13.00
C LEU A 339 -3.24 -4.20 12.84
N ILE A 340 -2.51 -4.45 11.75
CA ILE A 340 -1.86 -5.73 11.48
C ILE A 340 -0.37 -5.56 11.74
N ALA A 341 0.13 -6.14 12.82
CA ALA A 341 1.53 -6.05 13.21
C ALA A 341 2.26 -7.38 12.99
N ARG A 342 3.44 -7.31 12.37
CA ARG A 342 4.28 -8.48 12.13
C ARG A 342 4.71 -9.16 13.42
N THR A 343 5.03 -8.39 14.44
CA THR A 343 5.48 -8.84 15.75
C THR A 343 4.43 -8.55 16.82
N ALA A 344 4.60 -9.14 18.01
CA ALA A 344 3.74 -8.89 19.14
C ALA A 344 3.75 -7.39 19.53
N VAL A 345 2.59 -6.87 19.91
CA VAL A 345 2.39 -5.51 20.37
C VAL A 345 2.34 -5.51 21.91
N PRO A 346 3.08 -4.63 22.61
CA PRO A 346 3.00 -4.52 24.06
C PRO A 346 1.58 -4.28 24.54
N ARG A 347 1.23 -4.88 25.69
CA ARG A 347 -0.13 -4.84 26.24
C ARG A 347 -0.65 -3.41 26.43
N GLU A 348 0.19 -2.50 26.88
CA GLU A 348 -0.15 -1.10 27.11
C GLU A 348 -0.54 -0.40 25.80
N VAL A 349 0.29 -0.56 24.74
CA VAL A 349 0.02 0.00 23.42
C VAL A 349 -1.23 -0.63 22.80
N ARG A 350 -1.40 -1.95 22.96
CA ARG A 350 -2.60 -2.65 22.50
C ARG A 350 -3.85 -2.08 23.18
N SER A 351 -3.87 -1.99 24.52
CA SER A 351 -5.02 -1.48 25.27
C SER A 351 -5.37 -0.04 24.88
N GLU A 352 -4.36 0.78 24.61
CA GLU A 352 -4.57 2.15 24.17
C GLU A 352 -5.22 2.18 22.75
N LEU A 353 -4.72 1.43 21.80
CA LEU A 353 -5.29 1.31 20.45
C LEU A 353 -6.72 0.76 20.49
N GLU A 354 -6.97 -0.27 21.29
CA GLU A 354 -8.31 -0.86 21.46
C GLU A 354 -9.31 0.13 22.05
N SER A 355 -8.84 1.07 22.92
CA SER A 355 -9.70 2.14 23.45
C SER A 355 -10.20 3.13 22.39
N TYR A 356 -9.50 3.23 21.25
CA TYR A 356 -9.92 3.97 20.05
C TYR A 356 -10.73 3.12 19.06
N GLY A 357 -11.10 1.89 19.44
CA GLY A 357 -11.84 0.97 18.56
C GLY A 357 -10.97 0.35 17.46
N ILE A 358 -9.65 0.27 17.66
CA ILE A 358 -8.72 -0.35 16.73
C ILE A 358 -8.52 -1.81 17.13
N GLU A 359 -8.88 -2.73 16.25
CA GLU A 359 -8.66 -4.16 16.44
C GLU A 359 -7.21 -4.51 16.11
N VAL A 360 -6.46 -5.01 17.10
CA VAL A 360 -5.04 -5.31 16.95
C VAL A 360 -4.83 -6.80 16.67
N VAL A 361 -4.34 -7.09 15.47
CA VAL A 361 -3.91 -8.43 15.03
C VAL A 361 -2.39 -8.43 14.96
N ASP A 362 -1.74 -8.98 15.97
CA ASP A 362 -0.28 -8.93 16.12
C ASP A 362 0.40 -10.31 16.07
N GLY A 363 1.73 -10.31 15.99
CA GLY A 363 2.51 -11.53 15.82
C GLY A 363 2.16 -12.27 14.54
N VAL A 364 1.70 -11.54 13.52
CA VAL A 364 1.22 -12.14 12.26
C VAL A 364 2.39 -12.78 11.48
N GLY A 365 3.58 -12.16 11.54
CA GLY A 365 4.67 -12.60 10.67
C GLY A 365 4.25 -12.51 9.20
N PHE A 366 4.33 -13.64 8.52
CA PHE A 366 3.81 -13.86 7.16
C PHE A 366 2.80 -15.03 7.14
N ASP A 367 2.09 -15.23 8.24
CA ASP A 367 1.07 -16.25 8.39
C ASP A 367 -0.30 -15.69 7.97
N VAL A 368 -0.78 -16.14 6.82
CA VAL A 368 -2.06 -15.68 6.23
C VAL A 368 -3.27 -16.11 7.04
N GLU A 369 -3.17 -17.21 7.81
CA GLU A 369 -4.28 -17.71 8.65
C GLU A 369 -4.61 -16.72 9.78
N LYS A 370 -3.62 -15.99 10.27
CA LYS A 370 -3.82 -14.97 11.29
C LYS A 370 -4.59 -13.74 10.80
N LEU A 371 -4.76 -13.59 9.49
CA LEU A 371 -5.56 -12.53 8.90
C LEU A 371 -7.06 -12.87 8.82
N GLU A 372 -7.48 -14.11 9.14
CA GLU A 372 -8.88 -14.52 9.06
C GLU A 372 -9.86 -13.59 9.79
N PRO A 373 -9.59 -13.10 11.01
CA PRO A 373 -10.51 -12.17 11.67
C PRO A 373 -10.73 -10.86 10.87
N VAL A 374 -9.68 -10.37 10.20
CA VAL A 374 -9.77 -9.19 9.32
C VAL A 374 -10.57 -9.53 8.07
N VAL A 375 -10.30 -10.69 7.47
CA VAL A 375 -10.99 -11.15 6.25
C VAL A 375 -12.48 -11.36 6.52
N ASP A 376 -12.85 -11.99 7.65
CA ASP A 376 -14.25 -12.18 8.08
C ASP A 376 -14.98 -10.83 8.22
N ALA A 377 -14.31 -9.89 8.89
CA ALA A 377 -14.84 -8.55 9.08
C ALA A 377 -15.03 -7.82 7.75
N VAL A 378 -14.02 -7.85 6.86
CA VAL A 378 -14.07 -7.22 5.53
C VAL A 378 -15.15 -7.86 4.67
N GLU A 379 -15.23 -9.20 4.65
CA GLU A 379 -16.25 -9.92 3.92
C GLU A 379 -17.67 -9.51 4.35
N SER A 380 -17.90 -9.36 5.66
CA SER A 380 -19.20 -8.94 6.23
C SER A 380 -19.64 -7.54 5.78
N LEU A 381 -18.71 -6.70 5.30
CA LEU A 381 -19.00 -5.36 4.77
C LEU A 381 -19.48 -5.38 3.32
N SER A 382 -19.39 -6.51 2.62
CA SER A 382 -19.77 -6.58 1.22
C SER A 382 -21.26 -6.25 1.01
N SER A 383 -21.57 -5.53 -0.07
CA SER A 383 -22.95 -5.16 -0.41
C SER A 383 -23.11 -4.91 -1.91
N PHE A 384 -24.36 -4.87 -2.37
CA PHE A 384 -24.71 -4.51 -3.76
C PHE A 384 -24.85 -3.00 -3.97
N ALA A 385 -24.58 -2.18 -2.97
CA ALA A 385 -24.69 -0.74 -3.07
C ALA A 385 -23.78 -0.17 -4.18
N GLY A 386 -24.28 0.85 -4.89
CA GLY A 386 -23.53 1.53 -5.95
C GLY A 386 -23.44 0.74 -7.29
N ALA A 387 -24.21 -0.31 -7.44
CA ALA A 387 -24.32 -1.05 -8.70
C ALA A 387 -25.79 -1.15 -9.14
N ASP A 388 -26.08 -0.61 -10.32
CA ASP A 388 -27.41 -0.76 -10.96
C ASP A 388 -27.47 -2.06 -11.75
N VAL A 389 -26.32 -2.54 -12.24
CA VAL A 389 -26.17 -3.75 -13.04
C VAL A 389 -24.99 -4.56 -12.56
N VAL A 390 -25.17 -5.87 -12.51
CA VAL A 390 -24.11 -6.85 -12.18
C VAL A 390 -23.87 -7.74 -13.40
N SER A 391 -22.61 -7.83 -13.84
CA SER A 391 -22.21 -8.77 -14.91
C SER A 391 -21.77 -10.08 -14.28
N VAL A 392 -22.32 -11.18 -14.74
CA VAL A 392 -21.96 -12.54 -14.32
C VAL A 392 -21.45 -13.32 -15.53
N GLU A 393 -20.28 -13.94 -15.40
CA GLU A 393 -19.77 -14.86 -16.42
C GLU A 393 -20.49 -16.19 -16.34
N LEU A 394 -21.16 -16.58 -17.39
CA LEU A 394 -21.82 -17.88 -17.52
C LEU A 394 -21.04 -18.78 -18.49
N PRO A 395 -20.99 -20.09 -18.23
CA PRO A 395 -20.49 -21.05 -19.22
C PRO A 395 -21.26 -20.93 -20.54
N VAL A 396 -20.58 -21.07 -21.68
CA VAL A 396 -21.17 -20.93 -23.02
C VAL A 396 -22.41 -21.83 -23.18
N GLU A 397 -22.38 -23.03 -22.63
CA GLU A 397 -23.50 -23.97 -22.69
C GLU A 397 -24.73 -23.46 -21.92
N THR A 398 -24.49 -22.79 -20.79
CA THR A 398 -25.57 -22.13 -20.04
C THR A 398 -26.17 -20.97 -20.82
N VAL A 399 -25.35 -20.17 -21.50
CA VAL A 399 -25.79 -19.06 -22.37
C VAL A 399 -26.65 -19.59 -23.53
N LYS A 400 -26.26 -20.69 -24.18
CA LYS A 400 -27.07 -21.33 -25.23
C LYS A 400 -28.43 -21.77 -24.72
N ARG A 401 -28.49 -22.44 -23.59
CA ARG A 401 -29.77 -22.86 -22.97
C ARG A 401 -30.66 -21.67 -22.60
N LEU A 402 -30.09 -20.57 -22.13
CA LEU A 402 -30.82 -19.34 -21.87
C LEU A 402 -31.32 -18.69 -23.15
N ALA A 403 -30.55 -18.72 -24.24
CA ALA A 403 -30.96 -18.22 -25.54
C ALA A 403 -32.15 -19.03 -26.11
N GLU A 404 -32.09 -20.36 -26.05
CA GLU A 404 -33.23 -21.22 -26.44
C GLU A 404 -34.47 -20.96 -25.59
N TYR A 405 -34.31 -20.70 -24.31
CA TYR A 405 -35.41 -20.34 -23.44
C TYR A 405 -35.96 -18.96 -23.80
N ALA A 406 -35.08 -17.96 -24.08
CA ALA A 406 -35.50 -16.62 -24.49
C ALA A 406 -36.40 -16.66 -25.74
N GLU A 407 -36.01 -17.45 -26.76
CA GLU A 407 -36.79 -17.65 -27.96
C GLU A 407 -38.20 -18.27 -27.66
N LYS A 408 -38.24 -19.27 -26.78
CA LYS A 408 -39.50 -19.94 -26.40
C LYS A 408 -40.47 -19.04 -25.65
N VAL A 409 -39.96 -18.10 -24.84
CA VAL A 409 -40.81 -17.20 -24.03
C VAL A 409 -41.02 -15.84 -24.68
N GLY A 410 -40.43 -15.62 -25.86
CA GLY A 410 -40.47 -14.34 -26.58
C GLY A 410 -39.85 -13.19 -25.80
N ALA A 411 -38.70 -13.45 -25.12
CA ALA A 411 -37.95 -12.42 -24.43
C ALA A 411 -37.11 -11.60 -25.43
N LEU A 412 -36.95 -10.30 -25.18
CA LEU A 412 -36.23 -9.39 -26.07
C LEU A 412 -34.72 -9.60 -25.99
N ASP A 413 -34.26 -10.01 -24.79
CA ASP A 413 -32.85 -10.29 -24.53
C ASP A 413 -32.68 -11.34 -23.43
N LEU A 414 -31.41 -11.73 -23.15
CA LEU A 414 -31.08 -12.74 -22.15
C LEU A 414 -31.40 -12.28 -20.71
N ALA A 415 -31.34 -10.97 -20.42
CA ALA A 415 -31.65 -10.46 -19.09
C ALA A 415 -33.14 -10.60 -18.81
N GLU A 416 -34.00 -10.26 -19.78
CA GLU A 416 -35.45 -10.47 -19.67
C GLU A 416 -35.81 -11.95 -19.57
N ALA A 417 -35.06 -12.82 -20.31
CA ALA A 417 -35.27 -14.28 -20.23
C ALA A 417 -34.96 -14.81 -18.84
N VAL A 418 -33.83 -14.33 -18.22
CA VAL A 418 -33.47 -14.67 -16.84
C VAL A 418 -34.50 -14.18 -15.85
N ASP A 419 -34.97 -12.94 -15.98
CA ASP A 419 -35.99 -12.37 -15.09
C ASP A 419 -37.32 -13.15 -15.16
N ARG A 420 -37.77 -13.48 -16.36
CA ARG A 420 -38.97 -14.33 -16.56
C ARG A 420 -38.77 -15.73 -15.99
N LEU A 421 -37.59 -16.35 -16.18
CA LEU A 421 -37.28 -17.65 -15.62
C LEU A 421 -37.31 -17.61 -14.07
N LEU A 422 -36.66 -16.62 -13.48
CA LEU A 422 -36.64 -16.44 -12.03
C LEU A 422 -38.07 -16.18 -11.51
N SER A 423 -38.83 -15.33 -12.17
CA SER A 423 -40.22 -15.05 -11.80
C SER A 423 -41.16 -16.27 -11.90
N ALA A 424 -40.88 -17.18 -12.84
CA ALA A 424 -41.62 -18.42 -13.01
C ALA A 424 -41.24 -19.53 -12.01
N VAL A 425 -39.99 -19.55 -11.55
CA VAL A 425 -39.44 -20.61 -10.68
C VAL A 425 -39.45 -20.20 -9.20
N LEU A 426 -39.30 -18.90 -8.92
CA LEU A 426 -39.32 -18.35 -7.58
C LEU A 426 -40.74 -18.07 -7.12
N PRO A 427 -41.22 -18.68 -6.02
CA PRO A 427 -42.48 -18.31 -5.43
C PRO A 427 -42.49 -16.81 -5.08
N ARG A 428 -43.63 -16.14 -5.25
CA ARG A 428 -43.79 -14.75 -4.83
C ARG A 428 -43.51 -14.62 -3.33
N GLY A 429 -42.65 -13.68 -2.95
CA GLY A 429 -42.27 -13.47 -1.56
C GLY A 429 -41.02 -14.21 -1.08
N LEU A 430 -40.31 -14.96 -1.94
CA LEU A 430 -39.03 -15.55 -1.62
C LEU A 430 -37.90 -14.57 -1.92
N ARG A 431 -37.09 -14.26 -0.89
CA ARG A 431 -35.86 -13.51 -1.03
C ARG A 431 -34.65 -14.43 -0.85
N ILE A 432 -33.61 -14.22 -1.66
CA ILE A 432 -32.31 -14.85 -1.44
C ILE A 432 -31.68 -14.15 -0.24
N VAL A 433 -31.50 -14.88 0.87
CA VAL A 433 -30.92 -14.34 2.11
C VAL A 433 -29.46 -14.73 2.32
N GLY A 434 -28.91 -15.63 1.49
CA GLY A 434 -27.51 -16.02 1.55
C GLY A 434 -27.16 -17.12 0.57
N ALA A 435 -25.87 -17.43 0.50
CA ALA A 435 -25.36 -18.63 -0.17
C ALA A 435 -24.34 -19.33 0.74
N ASP A 436 -24.32 -20.66 0.71
CA ASP A 436 -23.29 -21.41 1.40
C ASP A 436 -21.93 -21.37 0.64
N SER A 437 -20.88 -21.88 1.26
CA SER A 437 -19.53 -21.96 0.67
C SER A 437 -19.44 -22.80 -0.61
N ARG A 438 -20.53 -23.50 -1.00
CA ARG A 438 -20.66 -24.29 -2.22
C ARG A 438 -21.55 -23.64 -3.26
N GLY A 439 -21.95 -22.36 -3.03
CA GLY A 439 -22.82 -21.60 -3.95
C GLY A 439 -24.30 -22.01 -3.92
N ARG A 440 -24.76 -22.75 -2.89
CA ARG A 440 -26.18 -23.02 -2.73
C ARG A 440 -26.88 -21.80 -2.13
N LEU A 441 -27.89 -21.33 -2.80
CA LEU A 441 -28.69 -20.19 -2.38
C LEU A 441 -29.60 -20.58 -1.22
N THR A 442 -29.57 -19.75 -0.18
CA THR A 442 -30.51 -19.86 0.96
C THR A 442 -31.62 -18.86 0.76
N TRP A 443 -32.84 -19.33 0.89
CA TRP A 443 -34.06 -18.57 0.66
C TRP A 443 -34.81 -18.33 1.97
N ALA A 444 -35.35 -17.13 2.13
CA ALA A 444 -36.35 -16.86 3.17
C ALA A 444 -37.68 -16.44 2.52
N GLY A 445 -38.74 -17.07 2.94
CA GLY A 445 -40.10 -16.63 2.59
C GLY A 445 -40.54 -15.45 3.46
N GLU A 446 -41.22 -14.47 2.87
CA GLU A 446 -42.00 -13.54 3.67
C GLU A 446 -43.19 -14.35 4.22
N GLY A 447 -43.21 -14.54 5.58
CA GLY A 447 -44.33 -15.12 6.29
C GLY A 447 -45.54 -14.20 6.36
#